data_f0e54fee14194edb3fc1b06f313ee49f
#
_entry.id   f0e54fee14194edb3fc1b06f313ee49f
#
_cell.length_a   1.000
_cell.length_b   1.000
_cell.length_c   1.000
_cell.angle_alpha   90.00
_cell.angle_beta   90.00
_cell.angle_gamma   90.00
#
_symmetry.space_group_name_H-M   'P 1'
#
loop_
_entity.id
_entity.type
_entity.pdbx_description
1 polymer ?
#
loop_
_entity_poly.entity_id
_entity_poly.type
_entity_poly.pdbx_seq_one_letter_code
_entity_poly.pdbx_strand_id
1 'polypeptide(L)'
;MSVEQLFESGIKSSLQLQSDSLKERMAYERKLYAKTGLLPDLEIGLKGGIIGQPVVFQNGLSNPTYPDTPDWSQNYTVDFNQPLYQGGKIRRSIQKADIETEIARLQRMTNQADIKLGLLNQYLTLFTLFKQHLVLTRNIEESERRLQDIRQMKKEGLITNNDVLRSEMQLTNDRLSLQETENSIHIVSQQLNLLLGNDRNPI
;
A
#
# COMPACT_ATOMS: atom_id res chain seq x y z
N MET A 1 25.76 -3.32 1.98
CA MET A 1 24.50 -3.34 2.74
C MET A 1 24.20 -4.78 3.10
N SER A 2 23.97 -5.11 4.40
CA SER A 2 23.58 -6.47 4.78
C SER A 2 22.09 -6.68 4.48
N VAL A 3 21.66 -7.95 4.35
CA VAL A 3 20.25 -8.29 4.11
C VAL A 3 19.34 -7.79 5.25
N GLU A 4 19.86 -7.80 6.48
CA GLU A 4 19.15 -7.29 7.65
C GLU A 4 18.93 -5.78 7.55
N GLN A 5 19.95 -5.01 7.16
CA GLN A 5 19.81 -3.55 6.95
C GLN A 5 18.83 -3.22 5.81
N LEU A 6 18.81 -4.04 4.75
CA LEU A 6 17.85 -3.93 3.66
C LEU A 6 16.41 -4.08 4.18
N PHE A 7 16.15 -5.12 4.98
CA PHE A 7 14.83 -5.37 5.54
C PHE A 7 14.39 -4.28 6.51
N GLU A 8 15.28 -3.82 7.38
CA GLU A 8 14.98 -2.77 8.36
C GLU A 8 14.62 -1.47 7.66
N SER A 9 15.41 -1.05 6.67
CA SER A 9 15.14 0.16 5.90
C SER A 9 13.82 0.08 5.13
N GLY A 10 13.57 -1.03 4.44
CA GLY A 10 12.35 -1.20 3.67
C GLY A 10 11.08 -1.31 4.53
N ILE A 11 11.16 -1.92 5.71
CA ILE A 11 10.04 -1.94 6.66
C ILE A 11 9.74 -0.52 7.18
N LYS A 12 10.77 0.24 7.51
CA LYS A 12 10.63 1.60 8.04
C LYS A 12 10.05 2.58 7.03
N SER A 13 10.42 2.45 5.76
CA SER A 13 9.96 3.33 4.67
C SER A 13 8.61 2.92 4.08
N SER A 14 8.12 1.71 4.36
CA SER A 14 6.91 1.18 3.76
C SER A 14 5.66 1.91 4.22
N LEU A 15 5.03 2.67 3.30
CA LEU A 15 3.74 3.31 3.50
C LEU A 15 2.61 2.27 3.73
N GLN A 16 2.74 1.09 3.12
CA GLN A 16 1.79 0.00 3.31
C GLN A 16 1.76 -0.45 4.77
N LEU A 17 2.92 -0.66 5.40
CA LEU A 17 3.00 -1.07 6.81
C LEU A 17 2.53 0.03 7.76
N GLN A 18 2.76 1.30 7.42
CA GLN A 18 2.21 2.42 8.17
C GLN A 18 0.68 2.41 8.10
N SER A 19 0.11 2.22 6.91
CA SER A 19 -1.34 2.06 6.72
C SER A 19 -1.89 0.88 7.52
N ASP A 20 -1.21 -0.27 7.49
CA ASP A 20 -1.66 -1.47 8.19
C ASP A 20 -1.58 -1.31 9.72
N SER A 21 -0.59 -0.58 10.23
CA SER A 21 -0.52 -0.24 11.66
C SER A 21 -1.70 0.65 12.10
N LEU A 22 -2.13 1.57 11.24
CA LEU A 22 -3.32 2.39 11.49
C LEU A 22 -4.61 1.55 11.43
N LYS A 23 -4.70 0.60 10.50
CA LYS A 23 -5.85 -0.33 10.42
C LYS A 23 -5.95 -1.22 11.66
N GLU A 24 -4.82 -1.73 12.16
CA GLU A 24 -4.77 -2.50 13.41
C GLU A 24 -5.27 -1.65 14.59
N ARG A 25 -4.80 -0.40 14.68
CA ARG A 25 -5.26 0.55 15.71
C ARG A 25 -6.76 0.86 15.56
N MET A 26 -7.24 1.06 14.33
CA MET A 26 -8.68 1.26 14.08
C MET A 26 -9.52 0.05 14.52
N ALA A 27 -9.04 -1.17 14.27
CA ALA A 27 -9.72 -2.38 14.71
C ALA A 27 -9.77 -2.46 16.26
N TYR A 28 -8.67 -2.09 16.91
CA TYR A 28 -8.61 -2.03 18.36
C TYR A 28 -9.59 -0.97 18.94
N GLU A 29 -9.66 0.21 18.37
CA GLU A 29 -10.61 1.26 18.79
C GLU A 29 -12.07 0.82 18.57
N ARG A 30 -12.36 0.09 17.47
CA ARG A 30 -13.68 -0.52 17.23
C ARG A 30 -14.04 -1.54 18.30
N LYS A 31 -13.07 -2.33 18.79
CA LYS A 31 -13.27 -3.23 19.91
C LYS A 31 -13.61 -2.46 21.20
N LEU A 32 -12.91 -1.36 21.49
CA LEU A 32 -13.24 -0.50 22.63
C LEU A 32 -14.65 0.08 22.47
N TYR A 33 -14.99 0.57 21.29
CA TYR A 33 -16.33 1.06 20.97
C TYR A 33 -17.39 -0.03 21.13
N ALA A 34 -17.15 -1.26 20.70
CA ALA A 34 -18.09 -2.37 20.91
C ALA A 34 -18.36 -2.64 22.41
N LYS A 35 -17.36 -2.42 23.27
CA LYS A 35 -17.51 -2.53 24.72
C LYS A 35 -18.37 -1.42 25.33
N THR A 36 -18.40 -0.22 24.72
CA THR A 36 -19.27 0.86 25.22
C THR A 36 -20.76 0.53 25.12
N GLY A 37 -21.14 -0.43 24.25
CA GLY A 37 -22.50 -0.94 24.22
C GLY A 37 -22.99 -1.61 25.52
N LEU A 38 -22.09 -1.86 26.48
CA LEU A 38 -22.42 -2.30 27.84
C LEU A 38 -22.68 -1.12 28.80
N LEU A 39 -22.32 0.09 28.42
CA LEU A 39 -22.49 1.30 29.24
C LEU A 39 -23.86 1.95 28.94
N PRO A 40 -24.39 2.73 29.91
CA PRO A 40 -25.54 3.56 29.62
C PRO A 40 -25.24 4.64 28.61
N ASP A 41 -26.21 4.92 27.75
CA ASP A 41 -26.21 6.03 26.83
C ASP A 41 -26.99 7.21 27.45
N LEU A 42 -26.38 8.38 27.44
CA LEU A 42 -26.98 9.62 27.94
C LEU A 42 -27.07 10.61 26.78
N GLU A 43 -28.29 10.91 26.37
CA GLU A 43 -28.57 11.89 25.34
C GLU A 43 -29.23 13.13 25.91
N ILE A 44 -28.68 14.30 25.58
CA ILE A 44 -29.26 15.60 25.96
C ILE A 44 -29.73 16.28 24.67
N GLY A 45 -31.04 16.44 24.56
CA GLY A 45 -31.68 17.09 23.43
C GLY A 45 -32.13 18.51 23.76
N LEU A 46 -31.87 19.45 22.89
CA LEU A 46 -32.40 20.81 22.90
C LEU A 46 -33.06 21.10 21.58
N LYS A 47 -34.35 21.35 21.59
CA LYS A 47 -35.12 21.73 20.39
C LYS A 47 -35.80 23.03 20.63
N GLY A 48 -35.59 24.00 19.75
CA GLY A 48 -36.34 25.28 19.71
C GLY A 48 -37.02 25.42 18.36
N GLY A 49 -38.20 25.96 18.33
CA GLY A 49 -38.96 26.20 17.12
C GLY A 49 -39.95 27.33 17.24
N ILE A 50 -40.32 27.91 16.12
CA ILE A 50 -41.43 28.88 16.03
C ILE A 50 -42.70 28.06 15.76
N ILE A 51 -43.72 28.26 16.58
CA ILE A 51 -45.03 27.63 16.42
C ILE A 51 -45.90 28.70 15.77
N GLY A 52 -46.45 28.42 14.57
CA GLY A 52 -47.46 29.29 14.00
C GLY A 52 -48.75 29.26 14.80
N GLN A 53 -49.56 30.32 14.73
CA GLN A 53 -50.84 30.38 15.44
C GLN A 53 -51.76 29.24 14.96
N PRO A 54 -52.21 28.36 15.83
CA PRO A 54 -53.13 27.30 15.46
C PRO A 54 -54.53 27.89 15.21
N VAL A 55 -55.22 27.38 14.21
CA VAL A 55 -56.62 27.65 13.95
C VAL A 55 -57.44 26.45 14.45
N VAL A 56 -58.30 26.69 15.44
CA VAL A 56 -59.19 25.65 15.98
C VAL A 56 -60.61 25.90 15.45
N PHE A 57 -61.18 24.91 14.78
CA PHE A 57 -62.57 24.96 14.31
C PHE A 57 -63.45 24.24 15.31
N GLN A 58 -64.53 24.91 15.79
CA GLN A 58 -65.43 24.34 16.82
C GLN A 58 -66.50 23.39 16.24
N ASN A 59 -66.93 23.61 15.00
CA ASN A 59 -67.96 22.79 14.34
C ASN A 59 -67.52 22.47 12.87
N GLY A 60 -66.80 21.40 12.65
CA GLY A 60 -66.23 21.11 11.31
C GLY A 60 -65.29 22.22 10.85
N LEU A 61 -65.49 22.78 9.67
CA LEU A 61 -64.67 23.92 9.14
C LEU A 61 -65.34 25.29 9.39
N SER A 62 -66.33 25.34 10.33
CA SER A 62 -67.06 26.58 10.68
C SER A 62 -66.58 27.15 12.03
N ASN A 63 -66.65 28.47 12.21
CA ASN A 63 -66.21 29.19 13.41
C ASN A 63 -64.73 28.97 13.75
N PRO A 64 -63.79 29.52 12.98
CA PRO A 64 -62.38 29.49 13.36
C PRO A 64 -62.13 30.30 14.61
N THR A 65 -61.50 29.69 15.59
CA THR A 65 -61.01 30.36 16.81
C THR A 65 -59.51 30.36 16.82
N TYR A 66 -58.90 31.49 17.13
CA TYR A 66 -57.45 31.67 17.21
C TYR A 66 -57.08 31.73 18.71
N PRO A 67 -56.74 30.60 19.35
CA PRO A 67 -56.32 30.61 20.74
C PRO A 67 -55.00 31.36 20.88
N ASP A 68 -54.87 32.14 21.95
CA ASP A 68 -53.64 32.84 22.29
C ASP A 68 -52.57 31.80 22.71
N THR A 69 -51.67 31.46 21.83
CA THR A 69 -50.60 30.48 22.08
C THR A 69 -49.23 31.14 21.90
N PRO A 70 -48.22 30.72 22.66
CA PRO A 70 -46.88 31.26 22.49
C PRO A 70 -46.36 31.01 21.06
N ASP A 71 -45.73 32.02 20.46
CA ASP A 71 -45.16 31.95 19.10
C ASP A 71 -43.91 31.06 19.03
N TRP A 72 -43.42 30.58 20.11
CA TRP A 72 -42.19 29.77 20.20
C TRP A 72 -42.34 28.60 21.15
N SER A 73 -41.61 27.53 20.90
CA SER A 73 -41.51 26.38 21.77
C SER A 73 -40.03 26.01 22.04
N GLN A 74 -39.82 25.58 23.26
CA GLN A 74 -38.54 24.96 23.67
C GLN A 74 -38.83 23.62 24.29
N ASN A 75 -38.04 22.63 23.86
CA ASN A 75 -38.11 21.29 24.42
C ASN A 75 -36.70 20.87 24.86
N TYR A 76 -36.61 20.51 26.13
CA TYR A 76 -35.39 19.98 26.75
C TYR A 76 -35.65 18.52 27.07
N THR A 77 -34.80 17.62 26.54
CA THR A 77 -34.88 16.20 26.82
C THR A 77 -33.57 15.70 27.42
N VAL A 78 -33.66 14.85 28.41
CA VAL A 78 -32.54 14.09 28.94
C VAL A 78 -32.96 12.64 28.92
N ASP A 79 -32.37 11.90 27.98
CA ASP A 79 -32.66 10.49 27.79
C ASP A 79 -31.52 9.63 28.36
N PHE A 80 -31.85 8.72 29.26
CA PHE A 80 -30.92 7.75 29.81
C PHE A 80 -31.36 6.36 29.38
N ASN A 81 -30.54 5.69 28.58
CA ASN A 81 -30.85 4.36 28.08
C ASN A 81 -29.78 3.36 28.47
N GLN A 82 -30.12 2.38 29.28
CA GLN A 82 -29.25 1.29 29.71
C GLN A 82 -29.77 -0.04 29.15
N PRO A 83 -29.08 -0.67 28.20
CA PRO A 83 -29.47 -2.00 27.75
C PRO A 83 -29.16 -3.05 28.83
N LEU A 84 -30.17 -3.65 29.42
CA LEU A 84 -30.02 -4.71 30.43
C LEU A 84 -29.81 -6.09 29.76
N TYR A 85 -30.52 -6.35 28.68
CA TYR A 85 -30.41 -7.60 27.92
C TYR A 85 -30.82 -7.41 26.45
N GLN A 86 -29.95 -7.83 25.52
CA GLN A 86 -30.20 -7.78 24.09
C GLN A 86 -29.94 -9.15 23.41
N GLY A 87 -30.38 -10.26 24.03
CA GLY A 87 -30.22 -11.59 23.45
C GLY A 87 -28.77 -11.99 23.13
N GLY A 88 -27.79 -11.46 23.87
CA GLY A 88 -26.37 -11.73 23.63
C GLY A 88 -25.73 -10.94 22.47
N LYS A 89 -26.47 -10.02 21.81
CA LYS A 89 -25.99 -9.23 20.67
C LYS A 89 -24.72 -8.46 21.00
N ILE A 90 -24.69 -7.76 22.14
CA ILE A 90 -23.53 -6.95 22.56
C ILE A 90 -22.30 -7.84 22.78
N ARG A 91 -22.46 -8.98 23.48
CA ARG A 91 -21.37 -9.92 23.73
C ARG A 91 -20.78 -10.47 22.41
N ARG A 92 -21.65 -10.84 21.47
CA ARG A 92 -21.22 -11.32 20.14
C ARG A 92 -20.54 -10.22 19.33
N SER A 93 -20.99 -8.96 19.44
CA SER A 93 -20.36 -7.81 18.80
C SER A 93 -18.94 -7.58 19.34
N ILE A 94 -18.74 -7.70 20.64
CA ILE A 94 -17.40 -7.61 21.26
C ILE A 94 -16.50 -8.75 20.79
N GLN A 95 -17.00 -10.00 20.77
CA GLN A 95 -16.24 -11.14 20.26
C GLN A 95 -15.86 -10.98 18.80
N LYS A 96 -16.78 -10.48 17.97
CA LYS A 96 -16.50 -10.17 16.56
C LYS A 96 -15.38 -9.14 16.43
N ALA A 97 -15.45 -8.04 17.18
CA ALA A 97 -14.43 -6.99 17.15
C ALA A 97 -13.06 -7.48 17.68
N ASP A 98 -13.04 -8.44 18.61
CA ASP A 98 -11.82 -9.11 19.05
C ASP A 98 -11.15 -9.87 17.90
N ILE A 99 -11.94 -10.67 17.19
CA ILE A 99 -11.45 -11.42 16.01
C ILE A 99 -10.99 -10.49 14.90
N GLU A 100 -11.73 -9.41 14.64
CA GLU A 100 -11.35 -8.40 13.64
C GLU A 100 -10.01 -7.73 13.98
N THR A 101 -9.74 -7.51 15.28
CA THR A 101 -8.44 -6.97 15.74
C THR A 101 -7.31 -7.96 15.46
N GLU A 102 -7.52 -9.25 15.72
CA GLU A 102 -6.52 -10.28 15.44
C GLU A 102 -6.30 -10.47 13.93
N ILE A 103 -7.36 -10.40 13.12
CA ILE A 103 -7.25 -10.42 11.65
C ILE A 103 -6.39 -9.25 11.16
N ALA A 104 -6.62 -8.02 11.65
CA ALA A 104 -5.84 -6.85 11.25
C ALA A 104 -4.36 -7.00 11.62
N ARG A 105 -4.05 -7.56 12.81
CA ARG A 105 -2.70 -7.87 13.25
C ARG A 105 -2.02 -8.90 12.35
N LEU A 106 -2.68 -10.01 12.07
CA LEU A 106 -2.15 -11.07 11.21
C LEU A 106 -1.93 -10.57 9.78
N GLN A 107 -2.84 -9.76 9.26
CA GLN A 107 -2.70 -9.13 7.94
C GLN A 107 -1.46 -8.24 7.87
N ARG A 108 -1.19 -7.44 8.91
CA ARG A 108 0.05 -6.65 8.98
C ARG A 108 1.30 -7.54 8.98
N MET A 109 1.28 -8.66 9.72
CA MET A 109 2.40 -9.60 9.73
C MET A 109 2.63 -10.24 8.36
N THR A 110 1.56 -10.63 7.67
CA THR A 110 1.63 -11.17 6.31
C THR A 110 2.21 -10.14 5.34
N ASN A 111 1.68 -8.93 5.34
CA ASN A 111 2.18 -7.84 4.48
C ASN A 111 3.65 -7.51 4.78
N GLN A 112 4.07 -7.58 6.03
CA GLN A 112 5.48 -7.41 6.40
C GLN A 112 6.38 -8.53 5.82
N ALA A 113 5.90 -9.77 5.82
CA ALA A 113 6.61 -10.90 5.22
C ALA A 113 6.70 -10.74 3.69
N ASP A 114 5.61 -10.32 3.05
CA ASP A 114 5.55 -10.10 1.61
C ASP A 114 6.51 -8.97 1.16
N ILE A 115 6.59 -7.89 1.93
CA ILE A 115 7.55 -6.80 1.67
C ILE A 115 9.00 -7.32 1.79
N LYS A 116 9.33 -8.10 2.82
CA LYS A 116 10.66 -8.71 2.96
C LYS A 116 10.99 -9.60 1.77
N LEU A 117 10.04 -10.42 1.35
CA LEU A 117 10.20 -11.30 0.19
C LEU A 117 10.41 -10.50 -1.10
N GLY A 118 9.63 -9.43 -1.31
CA GLY A 118 9.79 -8.53 -2.44
C GLY A 118 11.17 -7.88 -2.49
N LEU A 119 11.65 -7.36 -1.35
CA LEU A 119 12.98 -6.77 -1.22
C LEU A 119 14.09 -7.80 -1.50
N LEU A 120 13.96 -9.01 -1.00
CA LEU A 120 14.92 -10.09 -1.23
C LEU A 120 14.97 -10.46 -2.73
N ASN A 121 13.83 -10.63 -3.36
CA ASN A 121 13.75 -10.95 -4.78
C ASN A 121 14.41 -9.85 -5.64
N GLN A 122 14.15 -8.58 -5.33
CA GLN A 122 14.74 -7.45 -6.04
C GLN A 122 16.27 -7.41 -5.86
N TYR A 123 16.74 -7.66 -4.64
CA TYR A 123 18.17 -7.76 -4.34
C TYR A 123 18.85 -8.90 -5.10
N LEU A 124 18.24 -10.10 -5.13
CA LEU A 124 18.76 -11.25 -5.86
C LEU A 124 18.77 -11.00 -7.38
N THR A 125 17.74 -10.36 -7.90
CA THR A 125 17.70 -9.96 -9.32
C THR A 125 18.86 -9.03 -9.65
N LEU A 126 19.07 -8.00 -8.83
CA LEU A 126 20.18 -7.06 -9.00
C LEU A 126 21.54 -7.77 -8.93
N PHE A 127 21.72 -8.66 -7.96
CA PHE A 127 22.94 -9.47 -7.83
C PHE A 127 23.20 -10.33 -9.10
N THR A 128 22.16 -10.96 -9.62
CA THR A 128 22.25 -11.77 -10.85
C THR A 128 22.66 -10.93 -12.06
N LEU A 129 22.04 -9.74 -12.20
CA LEU A 129 22.36 -8.82 -13.28
C LEU A 129 23.82 -8.33 -13.20
N PHE A 130 24.34 -8.03 -12.01
CA PHE A 130 25.77 -7.69 -11.86
C PHE A 130 26.70 -8.84 -12.23
N LYS A 131 26.33 -10.09 -11.91
CA LYS A 131 27.10 -11.26 -12.35
C LYS A 131 27.05 -11.45 -13.86
N GLN A 132 25.88 -11.25 -14.46
CA GLN A 132 25.73 -11.29 -15.92
C GLN A 132 26.55 -10.20 -16.62
N HIS A 133 26.54 -8.98 -16.10
CA HIS A 133 27.36 -7.89 -16.59
C HIS A 133 28.85 -8.26 -16.61
N LEU A 134 29.35 -8.85 -15.52
CA LEU A 134 30.73 -9.29 -15.43
C LEU A 134 31.09 -10.35 -16.49
N VAL A 135 30.17 -11.32 -16.72
CA VAL A 135 30.37 -12.36 -17.74
C VAL A 135 30.37 -11.76 -19.15
N LEU A 136 29.40 -10.88 -19.45
CA LEU A 136 29.30 -10.21 -20.76
C LEU A 136 30.52 -9.33 -21.05
N THR A 137 31.04 -8.61 -20.07
CA THR A 137 32.26 -7.82 -20.21
C THR A 137 33.45 -8.69 -20.64
N ARG A 138 33.63 -9.85 -19.98
CA ARG A 138 34.68 -10.82 -20.34
C ARG A 138 34.48 -11.40 -21.73
N ASN A 139 33.23 -11.76 -22.06
CA ASN A 139 32.90 -12.27 -23.41
C ASN A 139 33.21 -11.25 -24.49
N ILE A 140 32.97 -9.97 -24.27
CA ILE A 140 33.32 -8.89 -25.22
C ILE A 140 34.83 -8.80 -25.43
N GLU A 141 35.62 -8.84 -24.34
CA GLU A 141 37.08 -8.85 -24.43
C GLU A 141 37.59 -10.04 -25.29
N GLU A 142 37.00 -11.23 -25.10
CA GLU A 142 37.34 -12.42 -25.91
C GLU A 142 36.89 -12.28 -27.36
N SER A 143 35.70 -11.76 -27.62
CA SER A 143 35.17 -11.50 -28.97
C SER A 143 36.01 -10.47 -29.72
N GLU A 144 36.50 -9.42 -29.01
CA GLU A 144 37.40 -8.42 -29.60
C GLU A 144 38.76 -9.03 -30.01
N ARG A 145 39.37 -9.85 -29.11
CA ARG A 145 40.60 -10.58 -29.44
C ARG A 145 40.38 -11.50 -30.64
N ARG A 146 39.33 -12.31 -30.64
CA ARG A 146 38.95 -13.20 -31.74
C ARG A 146 38.78 -12.43 -33.05
N LEU A 147 38.14 -11.26 -33.03
CA LEU A 147 37.97 -10.43 -34.19
C LEU A 147 39.33 -9.93 -34.74
N GLN A 148 40.28 -9.58 -33.89
CA GLN A 148 41.63 -9.21 -34.26
C GLN A 148 42.35 -10.38 -34.97
N ASP A 149 42.27 -11.60 -34.42
CA ASP A 149 42.87 -12.79 -35.02
C ASP A 149 42.26 -13.11 -36.40
N ILE A 150 40.92 -13.05 -36.49
CA ILE A 150 40.18 -13.27 -37.73
C ILE A 150 40.58 -12.20 -38.80
N ARG A 151 40.73 -10.95 -38.40
CA ARG A 151 41.20 -9.89 -39.32
C ARG A 151 42.63 -10.12 -39.83
N GLN A 152 43.51 -10.66 -38.96
CA GLN A 152 44.85 -11.03 -39.33
C GLN A 152 44.87 -12.20 -40.34
N MET A 153 44.10 -13.28 -40.02
CA MET A 153 43.96 -14.43 -40.94
C MET A 153 43.40 -14.03 -42.31
N LYS A 154 42.48 -13.03 -42.33
CA LYS A 154 41.99 -12.49 -43.60
C LYS A 154 43.10 -11.81 -44.42
N LYS A 155 43.98 -11.01 -43.76
CA LYS A 155 45.12 -10.37 -44.46
C LYS A 155 46.05 -11.40 -45.06
N GLU A 156 46.18 -12.57 -44.43
CA GLU A 156 46.96 -13.70 -44.88
C GLU A 156 46.26 -14.56 -45.95
N GLY A 157 45.01 -14.22 -46.31
CA GLY A 157 44.22 -14.94 -47.30
C GLY A 157 43.65 -16.28 -46.85
N LEU A 158 43.68 -16.57 -45.50
CA LEU A 158 43.24 -17.84 -44.96
C LEU A 158 41.73 -17.96 -44.72
N ILE A 159 41.01 -16.82 -44.67
CA ILE A 159 39.59 -16.77 -44.43
C ILE A 159 38.87 -15.75 -45.31
N THR A 160 37.55 -15.85 -45.37
CA THR A 160 36.70 -15.01 -46.20
C THR A 160 36.29 -13.69 -45.53
N ASN A 161 35.85 -12.72 -46.34
CA ASN A 161 35.23 -11.49 -45.78
C ASN A 161 33.97 -11.77 -44.97
N ASN A 162 33.25 -12.84 -45.33
CA ASN A 162 32.05 -13.26 -44.63
C ASN A 162 32.34 -13.70 -43.19
N ASP A 163 33.51 -14.33 -42.95
CA ASP A 163 33.91 -14.77 -41.59
C ASP A 163 34.21 -13.55 -40.70
N VAL A 164 34.84 -12.51 -41.26
CA VAL A 164 35.05 -11.23 -40.52
C VAL A 164 33.72 -10.59 -40.17
N LEU A 165 32.79 -10.48 -41.14
CA LEU A 165 31.48 -9.89 -40.89
C LEU A 165 30.68 -10.67 -39.82
N ARG A 166 30.73 -11.99 -39.82
CA ARG A 166 30.09 -12.80 -38.77
C ARG A 166 30.68 -12.52 -37.40
N SER A 167 32.00 -12.38 -37.27
CA SER A 167 32.65 -12.06 -36.01
C SER A 167 32.32 -10.63 -35.55
N GLU A 168 32.23 -9.67 -36.45
CA GLU A 168 31.80 -8.30 -36.18
C GLU A 168 30.33 -8.26 -35.71
N MET A 169 29.44 -9.02 -36.33
CA MET A 169 28.05 -9.16 -35.89
C MET A 169 27.98 -9.77 -34.50
N GLN A 170 28.78 -10.81 -34.22
CA GLN A 170 28.79 -11.41 -32.85
C GLN A 170 29.22 -10.41 -31.80
N LEU A 171 30.32 -9.68 -32.01
CA LEU A 171 30.79 -8.64 -31.11
C LEU A 171 29.73 -7.54 -30.90
N THR A 172 29.02 -7.16 -31.96
CA THR A 172 27.95 -6.17 -31.89
C THR A 172 26.79 -6.68 -31.03
N ASN A 173 26.39 -7.94 -31.19
CA ASN A 173 25.35 -8.57 -30.38
C ASN A 173 25.77 -8.68 -28.90
N ASP A 174 27.02 -9.04 -28.60
CA ASP A 174 27.56 -9.09 -27.27
C ASP A 174 27.51 -7.70 -26.59
N ARG A 175 27.85 -6.65 -27.31
CA ARG A 175 27.75 -5.26 -26.83
C ARG A 175 26.31 -4.80 -26.57
N LEU A 176 25.37 -5.19 -27.46
CA LEU A 176 23.95 -4.91 -27.27
C LEU A 176 23.44 -5.59 -26.01
N SER A 177 23.78 -6.87 -25.75
CA SER A 177 23.40 -7.60 -24.57
C SER A 177 23.99 -6.98 -23.29
N LEU A 178 25.20 -6.42 -23.36
CA LEU A 178 25.78 -5.67 -22.22
C LEU A 178 24.97 -4.41 -21.94
N GLN A 179 24.64 -3.63 -22.97
CA GLN A 179 23.85 -2.41 -22.83
C GLN A 179 22.45 -2.67 -22.28
N GLU A 180 21.79 -3.76 -22.70
CA GLU A 180 20.50 -4.19 -22.15
C GLU A 180 20.62 -4.57 -20.67
N THR A 181 21.71 -5.25 -20.29
CA THR A 181 21.99 -5.62 -18.91
C THR A 181 22.23 -4.38 -18.04
N GLU A 182 22.99 -3.41 -18.52
CA GLU A 182 23.23 -2.13 -17.84
C GLU A 182 21.94 -1.34 -17.63
N ASN A 183 21.09 -1.25 -18.64
CA ASN A 183 19.77 -0.64 -18.52
C ASN A 183 18.91 -1.36 -17.48
N SER A 184 18.95 -2.69 -17.47
CA SER A 184 18.22 -3.51 -16.49
C SER A 184 18.72 -3.28 -15.07
N ILE A 185 20.05 -3.20 -14.87
CA ILE A 185 20.66 -2.84 -13.57
C ILE A 185 20.14 -1.48 -13.10
N HIS A 186 20.13 -0.49 -13.98
CA HIS A 186 19.66 0.86 -13.65
C HIS A 186 18.19 0.85 -13.21
N ILE A 187 17.30 0.18 -13.96
CA ILE A 187 15.88 0.09 -13.64
C ILE A 187 15.67 -0.64 -12.30
N VAL A 188 16.30 -1.80 -12.09
CA VAL A 188 16.16 -2.58 -10.87
C VAL A 188 16.72 -1.84 -9.66
N SER A 189 17.84 -1.10 -9.83
CA SER A 189 18.43 -0.26 -8.78
C SER A 189 17.48 0.87 -8.38
N GLN A 190 16.83 1.54 -9.35
CA GLN A 190 15.83 2.57 -9.06
C GLN A 190 14.62 2.01 -8.31
N GLN A 191 14.12 0.85 -8.75
CA GLN A 191 13.00 0.18 -8.06
C GLN A 191 13.35 -0.19 -6.63
N LEU A 192 14.56 -0.69 -6.40
CA LEU A 192 15.02 -1.02 -5.05
C LEU A 192 15.15 0.24 -4.17
N ASN A 193 15.69 1.33 -4.72
CA ASN A 193 15.79 2.62 -4.03
C ASN A 193 14.41 3.17 -3.63
N LEU A 194 13.43 3.07 -4.51
CA LEU A 194 12.05 3.48 -4.24
C LEU A 194 11.47 2.66 -3.07
N LEU A 195 11.67 1.33 -3.08
CA LEU A 195 11.22 0.45 -1.99
C LEU A 195 11.90 0.75 -0.65
N LEU A 196 13.13 1.23 -0.69
CA LEU A 196 13.90 1.63 0.50
C LEU A 196 13.58 3.06 0.98
N GLY A 197 12.76 3.80 0.24
CA GLY A 197 12.43 5.20 0.55
C GLY A 197 13.56 6.18 0.24
N ASN A 198 14.51 5.80 -0.59
CA ASN A 198 15.63 6.61 -1.01
C ASN A 198 15.34 7.28 -2.36
N ASP A 199 14.42 8.24 -2.40
CA ASP A 199 13.97 8.90 -3.64
C ASP A 199 15.04 9.72 -4.37
N ARG A 200 16.26 9.87 -3.83
CA ARG A 200 17.17 10.92 -4.29
C ARG A 200 18.57 10.49 -4.74
N ASN A 201 18.96 9.22 -4.66
CA ASN A 201 20.26 8.80 -5.17
C ASN A 201 20.15 7.45 -5.87
N PRO A 202 20.42 7.37 -7.20
CA PRO A 202 20.73 6.10 -7.84
C PRO A 202 22.01 5.55 -7.21
N ILE A 203 21.99 4.29 -6.84
CA ILE A 203 23.16 3.53 -6.38
C ILE A 203 24.12 3.32 -7.55
#